data_49e5dfae1b1f6493fd8c80171e132fcc
#
_entry.id   49e5dfae1b1f6493fd8c80171e132fcc
#
_cell.length_a   1.000
_cell.length_b   1.000
_cell.length_c   1.000
_cell.angle_alpha   90.00
_cell.angle_beta   90.00
_cell.angle_gamma   90.00
#
_symmetry.space_group_name_H-M   'P 1'
#
loop_
_entity.id
_entity.type
_entity.pdbx_description
1 polymer ?
#
loop_
_entity_poly.entity_id
_entity_poly.type
_entity_poly.pdbx_seq_one_letter_code
_entity_poly.pdbx_strand_id
1 'polypeptide(L)'
;MTRSDGRAANELRPVTIERGWSEQAEGSALISFGRTKVLCTASFTNGVPRWLSGKGKGWVTAEYAMLPRSTNDRMDRESVKGKIGGRTHEISRLIGRSLRAVVDTKALGENTLVIDCDVLQADGGTRTAAITGAYVALADAIEWGRTKGFIGKNAKPLIDSVAAVSVGIIDGEPLLDLAYVEDVRAETDMNVVVTGRGLFVEVQGTAEGAPFDRRELDALLDLAVGGAVDLTALQVQALSS
;
A
#
# COMPACT_ATOMS: atom_id res chain seq x y z
N MET A 1 -17.87 -12.84 -17.74
CA MET A 1 -18.95 -12.55 -16.76
C MET A 1 -19.04 -11.04 -16.53
N THR A 2 -20.22 -10.45 -16.35
CA THR A 2 -20.32 -9.04 -16.02
C THR A 2 -20.13 -8.89 -14.51
N ARG A 3 -19.13 -8.13 -14.07
CA ARG A 3 -18.88 -7.80 -12.66
C ARG A 3 -20.09 -7.04 -12.08
N SER A 4 -20.33 -7.18 -10.79
CA SER A 4 -21.53 -6.58 -10.12
C SER A 4 -21.60 -5.06 -10.24
N ASP A 5 -20.47 -4.39 -10.46
CA ASP A 5 -20.33 -2.95 -10.65
C ASP A 5 -20.15 -2.54 -12.12
N GLY A 6 -20.20 -3.49 -13.06
CA GLY A 6 -20.11 -3.26 -14.50
C GLY A 6 -18.70 -3.08 -15.07
N ARG A 7 -17.65 -3.20 -14.25
CA ARG A 7 -16.25 -3.07 -14.70
C ARG A 7 -15.84 -4.23 -15.62
N ALA A 8 -14.89 -3.97 -16.50
CA ALA A 8 -14.19 -5.00 -17.23
C ALA A 8 -13.25 -5.81 -16.29
N ALA A 9 -12.82 -7.00 -16.72
CA ALA A 9 -11.95 -7.87 -15.93
C ALA A 9 -10.61 -7.21 -15.54
N ASN A 10 -10.07 -6.37 -16.40
CA ASN A 10 -8.82 -5.63 -16.24
C ASN A 10 -8.98 -4.18 -15.78
N GLU A 11 -10.13 -3.82 -15.21
CA GLU A 11 -10.43 -2.44 -14.82
C GLU A 11 -10.37 -2.25 -13.31
N LEU A 12 -9.67 -1.20 -12.87
CA LEU A 12 -9.64 -0.77 -11.46
C LEU A 12 -10.99 -0.15 -11.06
N ARG A 13 -11.35 -0.24 -9.79
CA ARG A 13 -12.38 0.65 -9.22
C ARG A 13 -11.96 2.12 -9.40
N PRO A 14 -12.86 3.09 -9.34
CA PRO A 14 -12.47 4.49 -9.29
C PRO A 14 -11.48 4.73 -8.15
N VAL A 15 -10.29 5.24 -8.48
CA VAL A 15 -9.22 5.51 -7.50
C VAL A 15 -9.05 7.01 -7.34
N THR A 16 -8.99 7.47 -6.09
CA THR A 16 -8.66 8.86 -5.76
C THR A 16 -7.56 8.92 -4.71
N ILE A 17 -6.68 9.91 -4.83
CA ILE A 17 -5.60 10.19 -3.89
C ILE A 17 -5.67 11.68 -3.53
N GLU A 18 -6.04 11.99 -2.30
CA GLU A 18 -6.08 13.34 -1.76
C GLU A 18 -4.87 13.55 -0.85
N ARG A 19 -3.92 14.39 -1.29
CA ARG A 19 -2.70 14.73 -0.52
C ARG A 19 -2.96 15.78 0.53
N GLY A 20 -2.10 15.82 1.54
CA GLY A 20 -2.15 16.85 2.58
C GLY A 20 -3.42 16.79 3.43
N TRP A 21 -4.04 15.62 3.50
CA TRP A 21 -5.29 15.43 4.24
C TRP A 21 -5.14 15.74 5.73
N SER A 22 -3.99 15.41 6.32
CA SER A 22 -3.65 15.77 7.71
C SER A 22 -2.59 16.86 7.70
N GLU A 23 -2.92 18.02 8.27
CA GLU A 23 -1.99 19.16 8.40
C GLU A 23 -0.89 18.92 9.46
N GLN A 24 -1.07 17.92 10.32
CA GLN A 24 -0.15 17.63 11.43
C GLN A 24 0.99 16.69 11.02
N ALA A 25 0.80 15.89 9.97
CA ALA A 25 1.79 14.93 9.49
C ALA A 25 2.72 15.57 8.45
N GLU A 26 3.97 15.15 8.42
CA GLU A 26 4.95 15.62 7.43
C GLU A 26 4.62 15.17 6.00
N GLY A 27 3.80 14.13 5.88
CA GLY A 27 3.16 13.72 4.64
C GLY A 27 1.87 12.98 4.94
N SER A 28 0.86 13.18 4.11
CA SER A 28 -0.40 12.44 4.28
C SER A 28 -1.17 12.30 2.97
N ALA A 29 -1.90 11.19 2.85
CA ALA A 29 -2.78 10.93 1.73
C ALA A 29 -4.02 10.14 2.19
N LEU A 30 -5.20 10.59 1.80
CA LEU A 30 -6.40 9.78 1.84
C LEU A 30 -6.56 9.11 0.48
N ILE A 31 -6.41 7.78 0.45
CA ILE A 31 -6.61 7.00 -0.77
C ILE A 31 -7.94 6.26 -0.74
N SER A 32 -8.61 6.22 -1.89
CA SER A 32 -9.83 5.45 -2.07
C SER A 32 -9.71 4.53 -3.29
N PHE A 33 -10.09 3.26 -3.12
CA PHE A 33 -10.33 2.30 -4.19
C PHE A 33 -11.82 1.96 -4.15
N GLY A 34 -12.61 2.64 -4.97
CA GLY A 34 -14.06 2.61 -4.86
C GLY A 34 -14.51 2.97 -3.45
N ARG A 35 -15.10 2.02 -2.73
CA ARG A 35 -15.57 2.21 -1.35
C ARG A 35 -14.50 1.97 -0.28
N THR A 36 -13.41 1.32 -0.60
CA THR A 36 -12.28 1.18 0.34
C THR A 36 -11.60 2.53 0.53
N LYS A 37 -11.41 2.96 1.78
CA LYS A 37 -10.75 4.23 2.14
C LYS A 37 -9.70 3.98 3.20
N VAL A 38 -8.48 4.45 2.93
CA VAL A 38 -7.35 4.34 3.86
C VAL A 38 -6.69 5.70 4.02
N LEU A 39 -6.57 6.16 5.25
CA LEU A 39 -5.75 7.31 5.59
C LEU A 39 -4.32 6.83 5.83
N CYS A 40 -3.38 7.39 5.08
CA CYS A 40 -1.95 7.13 5.22
C CYS A 40 -1.28 8.42 5.71
N THR A 41 -0.59 8.37 6.84
CA THR A 41 0.22 9.49 7.35
C THR A 41 1.66 9.06 7.49
N ALA A 42 2.59 9.99 7.31
CA ALA A 42 4.02 9.78 7.43
C ALA A 42 4.59 10.76 8.46
N SER A 43 5.14 10.22 9.53
CA SER A 43 5.83 10.97 10.58
C SER A 43 7.33 10.92 10.34
N PHE A 44 7.97 12.11 10.24
CA PHE A 44 9.41 12.24 10.05
C PHE A 44 10.11 12.52 11.38
N THR A 45 11.10 11.71 11.73
CA THR A 45 11.92 11.90 12.93
C THR A 45 13.40 11.96 12.54
N ASN A 46 14.08 13.01 12.99
CA ASN A 46 15.54 13.09 12.89
C ASN A 46 16.16 12.08 13.89
N GLY A 47 16.98 11.17 13.37
CA GLY A 47 17.57 10.07 14.11
C GLY A 47 16.99 8.72 13.72
N VAL A 48 17.64 7.68 14.20
CA VAL A 48 17.31 6.28 13.90
C VAL A 48 17.29 5.44 15.18
N PRO A 49 16.62 4.28 15.18
CA PRO A 49 16.69 3.34 16.30
C PRO A 49 18.14 2.98 16.69
N ARG A 50 18.40 2.71 17.97
CA ARG A 50 19.74 2.43 18.52
C ARG A 50 20.54 1.39 17.73
N TRP A 51 19.88 0.34 17.24
CA TRP A 51 20.53 -0.72 16.46
C TRP A 51 21.03 -0.26 15.08
N LEU A 52 20.58 0.90 14.59
CA LEU A 52 20.95 1.48 13.29
C LEU A 52 21.84 2.74 13.44
N SER A 53 21.94 3.29 14.64
CA SER A 53 22.71 4.50 14.94
C SER A 53 24.19 4.35 14.57
N GLY A 54 24.77 5.38 13.93
CA GLY A 54 26.15 5.39 13.45
C GLY A 54 26.41 4.59 12.19
N LYS A 55 25.36 4.04 11.54
CA LYS A 55 25.52 3.26 10.30
C LYS A 55 25.31 4.09 9.02
N GLY A 56 24.98 5.38 9.16
CA GLY A 56 24.73 6.30 8.06
C GLY A 56 23.55 5.91 7.19
N LYS A 57 22.53 5.25 7.75
CA LYS A 57 21.34 4.76 7.06
C LYS A 57 20.09 5.16 7.81
N GLY A 58 19.09 5.57 7.08
CA GLY A 58 17.75 5.83 7.61
C GLY A 58 16.90 4.57 7.72
N TRP A 59 15.71 4.75 8.26
CA TRP A 59 14.75 3.67 8.48
C TRP A 59 13.34 4.09 8.04
N VAL A 60 12.62 3.14 7.41
CA VAL A 60 11.21 3.29 7.09
C VAL A 60 10.48 2.10 7.68
N THR A 61 9.45 2.37 8.44
CA THR A 61 8.57 1.36 9.03
C THR A 61 7.11 1.75 8.86
N ALA A 62 6.21 0.81 9.06
CA ALA A 62 4.78 1.09 8.94
C ALA A 62 3.98 0.37 10.02
N GLU A 63 2.87 0.99 10.38
CA GLU A 63 1.80 0.43 11.18
C GLU A 63 0.51 0.41 10.36
N TYR A 64 -0.39 -0.51 10.70
CA TYR A 64 -1.67 -0.67 10.02
C TYR A 64 -2.74 -0.94 11.04
N ALA A 65 -3.88 -0.30 10.90
CA ALA A 65 -5.04 -0.54 11.75
C ALA A 65 -6.34 -0.43 10.95
N MET A 66 -7.38 -1.07 11.47
CA MET A 66 -8.74 -0.92 10.95
C MET A 66 -9.61 -0.27 12.03
N LEU A 67 -10.35 0.79 11.65
CA LEU A 67 -11.32 1.38 12.57
C LEU A 67 -12.42 0.36 12.91
N PRO A 68 -12.97 0.39 14.13
CA PRO A 68 -13.99 -0.56 14.56
C PRO A 68 -15.20 -0.68 13.63
N ARG A 69 -15.57 0.40 12.94
CA ARG A 69 -16.66 0.45 11.98
C ARG A 69 -16.20 0.63 10.53
N SER A 70 -14.97 0.25 10.23
CA SER A 70 -14.51 0.17 8.85
C SER A 70 -15.19 -0.97 8.06
N THR A 71 -15.76 -1.94 8.75
CA THR A 71 -16.53 -3.07 8.22
C THR A 71 -18.02 -2.98 8.60
N ASN A 72 -18.85 -3.84 7.98
CA ASN A 72 -20.29 -3.91 8.27
C ASN A 72 -20.58 -4.17 9.76
N ASP A 73 -19.82 -5.09 10.35
CA ASP A 73 -19.91 -5.37 11.78
C ASP A 73 -18.82 -4.64 12.56
N ARG A 74 -19.15 -4.24 13.79
CA ARG A 74 -18.18 -3.58 14.66
C ARG A 74 -17.11 -4.57 15.12
N MET A 75 -15.86 -4.28 14.81
CA MET A 75 -14.69 -4.98 15.35
C MET A 75 -14.21 -4.30 16.65
N ASP A 76 -13.63 -5.07 17.57
CA ASP A 76 -12.97 -4.51 18.73
C ASP A 76 -11.65 -3.84 18.35
N ARG A 77 -11.28 -2.79 19.07
CA ARG A 77 -9.95 -2.18 18.93
C ARG A 77 -8.88 -3.13 19.48
N GLU A 78 -7.91 -3.52 18.68
CA GLU A 78 -6.80 -4.38 19.11
C GLU A 78 -6.01 -3.77 20.26
N SER A 79 -5.81 -2.44 20.25
CA SER A 79 -5.14 -1.70 21.33
C SER A 79 -5.82 -1.85 22.70
N VAL A 80 -7.15 -1.97 22.74
CA VAL A 80 -7.90 -2.20 23.98
C VAL A 80 -7.70 -3.62 24.51
N LYS A 81 -7.49 -4.59 23.61
CA LYS A 81 -7.18 -5.98 23.98
C LYS A 81 -5.73 -6.17 24.42
N GLY A 82 -4.89 -5.14 24.31
CA GLY A 82 -3.47 -5.19 24.65
C GLY A 82 -2.61 -6.13 23.78
N LYS A 83 -3.17 -6.61 22.66
CA LYS A 83 -2.47 -7.50 21.73
C LYS A 83 -2.88 -7.19 20.29
N ILE A 84 -1.88 -6.91 19.45
CA ILE A 84 -2.05 -6.74 18.02
C ILE A 84 -2.21 -8.12 17.37
N GLY A 85 -3.16 -8.26 16.45
CA GLY A 85 -3.42 -9.50 15.73
C GLY A 85 -2.33 -9.86 14.73
N GLY A 86 -2.21 -11.16 14.43
CA GLY A 86 -1.21 -11.65 13.46
C GLY A 86 -1.38 -11.02 12.06
N ARG A 87 -2.63 -10.85 11.61
CA ARG A 87 -2.96 -10.18 10.35
C ARG A 87 -2.46 -8.72 10.31
N THR A 88 -2.70 -7.96 11.37
CA THR A 88 -2.26 -6.57 11.49
C THR A 88 -0.74 -6.47 11.46
N HIS A 89 -0.04 -7.33 12.19
CA HIS A 89 1.44 -7.42 12.13
C HIS A 89 1.95 -7.80 10.75
N GLU A 90 1.32 -8.76 10.08
CA GLU A 90 1.70 -9.18 8.73
C GLU A 90 1.59 -8.02 7.74
N ILE A 91 0.44 -7.30 7.75
CA ILE A 91 0.20 -6.18 6.83
C ILE A 91 1.15 -5.00 7.13
N SER A 92 1.38 -4.66 8.40
CA SER A 92 2.34 -3.62 8.78
C SER A 92 3.74 -3.91 8.24
N ARG A 93 4.20 -5.16 8.35
CA ARG A 93 5.49 -5.60 7.82
C ARG A 93 5.55 -5.58 6.30
N LEU A 94 4.44 -5.94 5.64
CA LEU A 94 4.30 -5.89 4.18
C LEU A 94 4.42 -4.45 3.68
N ILE A 95 3.66 -3.50 4.26
CA ILE A 95 3.74 -2.07 3.89
C ILE A 95 5.18 -1.55 4.07
N GLY A 96 5.77 -1.75 5.25
CA GLY A 96 7.13 -1.29 5.54
C GLY A 96 8.17 -1.89 4.59
N ARG A 97 8.05 -3.17 4.23
CA ARG A 97 8.94 -3.83 3.26
C ARG A 97 8.77 -3.25 1.86
N SER A 98 7.53 -3.03 1.43
CA SER A 98 7.20 -2.48 0.12
C SER A 98 7.80 -1.08 -0.06
N LEU A 99 7.66 -0.22 0.95
CA LEU A 99 8.24 1.13 0.92
C LEU A 99 9.78 1.10 0.93
N ARG A 100 10.40 0.24 1.74
CA ARG A 100 11.87 0.11 1.77
C ARG A 100 12.45 -0.38 0.45
N ALA A 101 11.71 -1.13 -0.36
CA ALA A 101 12.17 -1.59 -1.66
C ALA A 101 12.44 -0.44 -2.65
N VAL A 102 11.81 0.71 -2.44
CA VAL A 102 11.93 1.90 -3.31
C VAL A 102 12.63 3.07 -2.63
N VAL A 103 13.25 2.84 -1.47
CA VAL A 103 14.00 3.86 -0.71
C VAL A 103 15.48 3.51 -0.62
N ASP A 104 16.34 4.42 -1.07
CA ASP A 104 17.77 4.40 -0.71
C ASP A 104 17.94 4.92 0.72
N THR A 105 18.10 4.00 1.66
CA THR A 105 18.26 4.31 3.08
C THR A 105 19.53 5.09 3.39
N LYS A 106 20.59 4.99 2.55
CA LYS A 106 21.79 5.81 2.70
C LYS A 106 21.52 7.26 2.28
N ALA A 107 20.83 7.46 1.17
CA ALA A 107 20.42 8.79 0.72
C ALA A 107 19.43 9.46 1.69
N LEU A 108 18.61 8.66 2.40
CA LEU A 108 17.74 9.14 3.45
C LEU A 108 18.52 9.69 4.67
N GLY A 109 19.77 9.22 4.87
CA GLY A 109 20.55 9.57 6.06
C GLY A 109 19.97 8.97 7.35
N GLU A 110 20.52 9.29 8.51
CA GLU A 110 20.00 8.79 9.80
C GLU A 110 18.70 9.48 10.21
N ASN A 111 17.68 9.33 9.39
CA ASN A 111 16.31 9.77 9.65
C ASN A 111 15.36 8.58 9.66
N THR A 112 14.27 8.68 10.40
CA THR A 112 13.23 7.65 10.49
C THR A 112 11.91 8.19 9.94
N LEU A 113 11.25 7.37 9.12
CA LEU A 113 9.89 7.60 8.66
C LEU A 113 9.00 6.46 9.21
N VAL A 114 8.00 6.84 9.97
CA VAL A 114 6.94 5.94 10.45
C VAL A 114 5.69 6.24 9.66
N ILE A 115 5.15 5.22 9.00
CA ILE A 115 3.94 5.36 8.20
C ILE A 115 2.80 4.68 8.95
N ASP A 116 1.73 5.43 9.20
CA ASP A 116 0.50 4.90 9.80
C ASP A 116 -0.57 4.80 8.72
N CYS A 117 -1.18 3.62 8.61
CA CYS A 117 -2.24 3.33 7.64
C CYS A 117 -3.51 2.92 8.37
N ASP A 118 -4.47 3.83 8.46
CA ASP A 118 -5.75 3.61 9.13
C ASP A 118 -6.85 3.37 8.10
N VAL A 119 -7.43 2.17 8.12
CA VAL A 119 -8.57 1.83 7.27
C VAL A 119 -9.84 2.46 7.85
N LEU A 120 -10.37 3.46 7.15
CA LEU A 120 -11.60 4.15 7.52
C LEU A 120 -12.83 3.38 7.06
N GLN A 121 -12.76 2.76 5.87
CA GLN A 121 -13.79 1.93 5.28
C GLN A 121 -13.16 0.81 4.45
N ALA A 122 -13.64 -0.41 4.63
CA ALA A 122 -13.15 -1.59 3.94
C ALA A 122 -14.20 -2.16 2.96
N ASP A 123 -13.78 -2.38 1.72
CA ASP A 123 -14.56 -3.04 0.66
C ASP A 123 -13.61 -3.82 -0.28
N GLY A 124 -12.75 -4.68 0.28
CA GLY A 124 -11.68 -5.38 -0.42
C GLY A 124 -10.44 -4.52 -0.69
N GLY A 125 -9.27 -5.13 -0.80
CA GLY A 125 -8.03 -4.47 -1.19
C GLY A 125 -7.48 -3.45 -0.18
N THR A 126 -7.75 -3.58 1.12
CA THR A 126 -7.29 -2.58 2.12
C THR A 126 -5.78 -2.50 2.25
N ARG A 127 -5.06 -3.64 2.18
CA ARG A 127 -3.59 -3.68 2.24
C ARG A 127 -2.94 -3.08 0.99
N THR A 128 -3.52 -3.30 -0.18
CA THR A 128 -3.01 -2.77 -1.45
C THR A 128 -3.26 -1.26 -1.56
N ALA A 129 -4.42 -0.78 -1.16
CA ALA A 129 -4.70 0.65 -1.02
C ALA A 129 -3.75 1.30 0.00
N ALA A 130 -3.49 0.67 1.15
CA ALA A 130 -2.55 1.17 2.15
C ALA A 130 -1.14 1.33 1.58
N ILE A 131 -0.58 0.33 0.87
CA ILE A 131 0.75 0.42 0.25
C ILE A 131 0.80 1.57 -0.77
N THR A 132 -0.21 1.66 -1.64
CA THR A 132 -0.27 2.64 -2.71
C THR A 132 -0.40 4.08 -2.18
N GLY A 133 -1.23 4.30 -1.15
CA GLY A 133 -1.36 5.60 -0.49
C GLY A 133 -0.17 5.95 0.39
N ALA A 134 0.41 4.97 1.09
CA ALA A 134 1.59 5.14 1.93
C ALA A 134 2.80 5.65 1.14
N TYR A 135 2.96 5.25 -0.12
CA TYR A 135 4.02 5.77 -0.99
C TYR A 135 3.88 7.28 -1.20
N VAL A 136 2.66 7.79 -1.41
CA VAL A 136 2.41 9.23 -1.60
C VAL A 136 2.72 10.00 -0.31
N ALA A 137 2.24 9.52 0.83
CA ALA A 137 2.55 10.13 2.14
C ALA A 137 4.07 10.11 2.43
N LEU A 138 4.76 9.01 2.10
CA LEU A 138 6.22 8.89 2.23
C LEU A 138 6.95 9.91 1.36
N ALA A 139 6.52 10.10 0.11
CA ALA A 139 7.13 11.05 -0.83
C ALA A 139 7.03 12.49 -0.30
N ASP A 140 5.86 12.87 0.23
CA ASP A 140 5.65 14.20 0.83
C ASP A 140 6.52 14.42 2.06
N ALA A 141 6.62 13.43 2.95
CA ALA A 141 7.45 13.53 4.15
C ALA A 141 8.95 13.59 3.82
N ILE A 142 9.41 12.93 2.77
CA ILE A 142 10.80 13.06 2.29
C ILE A 142 11.04 14.47 1.76
N GLU A 143 10.12 15.04 1.00
CA GLU A 143 10.24 16.43 0.51
C GLU A 143 10.21 17.44 1.66
N TRP A 144 9.34 17.24 2.64
CA TRP A 144 9.35 18.01 3.87
C TRP A 144 10.71 17.94 4.58
N GLY A 145 11.27 16.74 4.76
CA GLY A 145 12.60 16.55 5.35
C GLY A 145 13.72 17.25 4.58
N ARG A 146 13.62 17.32 3.25
CA ARG A 146 14.52 18.07 2.38
C ARG A 146 14.40 19.59 2.60
N THR A 147 13.17 20.11 2.65
CA THR A 147 12.93 21.55 2.87
C THR A 147 13.39 22.01 4.26
N LYS A 148 13.32 21.13 5.26
CA LYS A 148 13.82 21.38 6.62
C LYS A 148 15.33 21.16 6.79
N GLY A 149 16.02 20.66 5.76
CA GLY A 149 17.47 20.45 5.77
C GLY A 149 17.93 19.16 6.48
N PHE A 150 17.02 18.26 6.85
CA PHE A 150 17.34 16.95 7.41
C PHE A 150 17.84 15.97 6.35
N ILE A 151 17.44 16.17 5.11
CA ILE A 151 17.89 15.42 3.94
C ILE A 151 18.70 16.36 3.03
N GLY A 152 19.86 15.91 2.56
CA GLY A 152 20.71 16.72 1.69
C GLY A 152 19.98 17.14 0.41
N LYS A 153 20.18 18.39 -0.05
CA LYS A 153 19.49 18.97 -1.22
C LYS A 153 19.58 18.11 -2.49
N ASN A 154 20.71 17.43 -2.69
CA ASN A 154 20.97 16.59 -3.86
C ASN A 154 20.72 15.10 -3.61
N ALA A 155 20.33 14.72 -2.38
CA ALA A 155 20.01 13.35 -2.05
C ALA A 155 18.71 12.93 -2.72
N LYS A 156 18.66 11.68 -3.20
CA LYS A 156 17.50 11.08 -3.84
C LYS A 156 17.09 9.82 -3.08
N PRO A 157 16.41 9.97 -1.92
CA PRO A 157 15.99 8.80 -1.14
C PRO A 157 14.99 7.92 -1.89
N LEU A 158 14.07 8.50 -2.68
CA LEU A 158 13.19 7.71 -3.54
C LEU A 158 13.92 7.33 -4.82
N ILE A 159 14.07 6.01 -5.06
CA ILE A 159 14.75 5.44 -6.23
C ILE A 159 13.78 4.85 -7.25
N ASP A 160 12.52 4.67 -6.85
CA ASP A 160 11.42 4.17 -7.69
C ASP A 160 10.08 4.52 -7.02
N SER A 161 8.97 4.24 -7.68
CA SER A 161 7.63 4.19 -7.08
C SER A 161 7.25 2.76 -6.70
N VAL A 162 6.20 2.61 -5.90
CA VAL A 162 5.61 1.32 -5.57
C VAL A 162 4.10 1.44 -5.50
N ALA A 163 3.41 0.50 -6.13
CA ALA A 163 1.96 0.35 -6.05
C ALA A 163 1.61 -1.11 -5.77
N ALA A 164 0.42 -1.35 -5.24
CA ALA A 164 -0.07 -2.68 -4.98
C ALA A 164 -1.54 -2.81 -5.40
N VAL A 165 -1.90 -3.97 -5.87
CA VAL A 165 -3.26 -4.28 -6.30
C VAL A 165 -3.62 -5.72 -5.92
N SER A 166 -4.91 -5.97 -5.69
CA SER A 166 -5.44 -7.33 -5.57
C SER A 166 -5.86 -7.85 -6.94
N VAL A 167 -5.65 -9.12 -7.16
CA VAL A 167 -6.16 -9.88 -8.32
C VAL A 167 -6.69 -11.21 -7.84
N GLY A 168 -7.58 -11.83 -8.58
CA GLY A 168 -8.07 -13.16 -8.22
C GLY A 168 -8.82 -13.84 -9.35
N ILE A 169 -9.13 -15.12 -9.13
CA ILE A 169 -9.93 -15.92 -10.06
C ILE A 169 -11.32 -16.07 -9.47
N ILE A 170 -12.32 -15.70 -10.26
CA ILE A 170 -13.73 -15.81 -9.89
C ILE A 170 -14.50 -16.45 -11.05
N ASP A 171 -15.15 -17.57 -10.78
CA ASP A 171 -15.84 -18.38 -11.79
C ASP A 171 -14.93 -18.67 -13.01
N GLY A 172 -13.66 -18.96 -12.75
CA GLY A 172 -12.64 -19.27 -13.75
C GLY A 172 -12.09 -18.06 -14.53
N GLU A 173 -12.48 -16.83 -14.21
CA GLU A 173 -12.04 -15.60 -14.89
C GLU A 173 -11.08 -14.80 -13.99
N PRO A 174 -9.86 -14.45 -14.47
CA PRO A 174 -8.94 -13.57 -13.75
C PRO A 174 -9.47 -12.14 -13.72
N LEU A 175 -9.56 -11.53 -12.53
CA LEU A 175 -10.07 -10.19 -12.30
C LEU A 175 -9.06 -9.30 -11.56
N LEU A 176 -9.00 -8.03 -11.97
CA LEU A 176 -8.20 -6.98 -11.34
C LEU A 176 -9.01 -6.27 -10.25
N ASP A 177 -8.37 -5.91 -9.13
CA ASP A 177 -8.90 -5.05 -8.07
C ASP A 177 -10.24 -5.55 -7.52
N LEU A 178 -10.17 -6.61 -6.72
CA LEU A 178 -11.34 -7.27 -6.16
C LEU A 178 -12.07 -6.39 -5.13
N ALA A 179 -13.36 -6.14 -5.34
CA ALA A 179 -14.25 -5.65 -4.30
C ALA A 179 -14.56 -6.77 -3.28
N TYR A 180 -15.01 -6.43 -2.08
CA TYR A 180 -15.28 -7.41 -1.02
C TYR A 180 -16.21 -8.56 -1.46
N VAL A 181 -17.25 -8.24 -2.25
CA VAL A 181 -18.19 -9.25 -2.76
C VAL A 181 -17.56 -10.21 -3.77
N GLU A 182 -16.47 -9.82 -4.39
CA GLU A 182 -15.66 -10.65 -5.29
C GLU A 182 -14.62 -11.44 -4.50
N ASP A 183 -13.90 -10.77 -3.59
CA ASP A 183 -12.87 -11.33 -2.73
C ASP A 183 -13.36 -12.55 -1.93
N VAL A 184 -14.57 -12.47 -1.34
CA VAL A 184 -15.17 -13.59 -0.57
C VAL A 184 -15.60 -14.78 -1.43
N ARG A 185 -15.65 -14.64 -2.74
CA ARG A 185 -16.01 -15.69 -3.70
C ARG A 185 -14.83 -16.19 -4.51
N ALA A 186 -13.68 -15.52 -4.35
CA ALA A 186 -12.51 -15.84 -5.15
C ALA A 186 -12.04 -17.28 -4.89
N GLU A 187 -11.83 -18.03 -5.97
CA GLU A 187 -11.19 -19.36 -5.95
C GLU A 187 -9.70 -19.22 -5.64
N THR A 188 -9.11 -18.12 -6.09
CA THR A 188 -7.75 -17.69 -5.79
C THR A 188 -7.77 -16.18 -5.53
N ASP A 189 -7.23 -15.72 -4.41
CA ASP A 189 -6.93 -14.32 -4.16
C ASP A 189 -5.43 -14.09 -4.12
N MET A 190 -5.00 -12.97 -4.68
CA MET A 190 -3.59 -12.62 -4.72
C MET A 190 -3.41 -11.11 -4.54
N ASN A 191 -2.42 -10.73 -3.74
CA ASN A 191 -1.97 -9.36 -3.58
C ASN A 191 -0.58 -9.22 -4.19
N VAL A 192 -0.40 -8.29 -5.10
CA VAL A 192 0.84 -8.11 -5.84
C VAL A 192 1.36 -6.70 -5.61
N VAL A 193 2.62 -6.58 -5.23
CA VAL A 193 3.33 -5.31 -5.04
C VAL A 193 4.36 -5.16 -6.13
N VAL A 194 4.25 -4.08 -6.92
CA VAL A 194 5.07 -3.82 -8.11
C VAL A 194 5.70 -2.45 -8.00
N THR A 195 6.97 -2.34 -8.41
CA THR A 195 7.66 -1.04 -8.54
C THR A 195 7.29 -0.34 -9.84
N GLY A 196 7.57 0.96 -9.93
CA GLY A 196 7.36 1.74 -11.18
C GLY A 196 8.14 1.20 -12.39
N ARG A 197 9.20 0.43 -12.18
CA ARG A 197 9.96 -0.28 -13.23
C ARG A 197 9.41 -1.65 -13.58
N GLY A 198 8.26 -2.04 -12.99
CA GLY A 198 7.62 -3.34 -13.23
C GLY A 198 8.27 -4.52 -12.50
N LEU A 199 9.08 -4.27 -11.46
CA LEU A 199 9.70 -5.33 -10.67
C LEU A 199 8.78 -5.72 -9.51
N PHE A 200 8.67 -7.00 -9.23
CA PHE A 200 7.88 -7.51 -8.11
C PHE A 200 8.63 -7.32 -6.79
N VAL A 201 7.96 -6.71 -5.81
CA VAL A 201 8.44 -6.64 -4.42
C VAL A 201 7.89 -7.81 -3.63
N GLU A 202 6.61 -8.13 -3.86
CA GLU A 202 5.93 -9.25 -3.22
C GLU A 202 4.79 -9.77 -4.09
N VAL A 203 4.64 -11.08 -4.09
CA VAL A 203 3.50 -11.80 -4.67
C VAL A 203 2.99 -12.72 -3.58
N GLN A 204 1.79 -12.45 -3.07
CA GLN A 204 1.15 -13.23 -2.02
C GLN A 204 -0.19 -13.74 -2.55
N GLY A 205 -0.31 -15.02 -2.77
CA GLY A 205 -1.51 -15.64 -3.31
C GLY A 205 -1.91 -16.89 -2.55
N THR A 206 -3.20 -17.12 -2.44
CA THR A 206 -3.80 -18.26 -1.78
C THR A 206 -4.87 -18.86 -2.67
N ALA A 207 -4.87 -20.19 -2.83
CA ALA A 207 -5.98 -20.92 -3.42
C ALA A 207 -6.96 -21.28 -2.31
N GLU A 208 -8.17 -20.73 -2.36
CA GLU A 208 -9.23 -21.01 -1.38
C GLU A 208 -10.04 -22.27 -1.74
N GLY A 209 -9.92 -22.73 -2.97
CA GLY A 209 -10.59 -23.91 -3.49
C GLY A 209 -9.61 -24.88 -4.18
N ALA A 210 -9.66 -24.98 -5.50
CA ALA A 210 -8.73 -25.76 -6.28
C ALA A 210 -7.39 -25.04 -6.48
N PRO A 211 -6.25 -25.73 -6.51
CA PRO A 211 -4.96 -25.11 -6.84
C PRO A 211 -5.00 -24.48 -8.22
N PHE A 212 -4.38 -23.31 -8.37
CA PHE A 212 -4.23 -22.63 -9.66
C PHE A 212 -3.00 -23.10 -10.43
N ASP A 213 -3.09 -23.10 -11.75
CA ASP A 213 -1.99 -23.53 -12.62
C ASP A 213 -1.04 -22.36 -12.97
N ARG A 214 0.02 -22.66 -13.74
CA ARG A 214 1.02 -21.65 -14.13
C ARG A 214 0.42 -20.59 -15.07
N ARG A 215 -0.54 -20.93 -15.93
CA ARG A 215 -1.13 -19.96 -16.86
C ARG A 215 -2.05 -19.01 -16.13
N GLU A 216 -2.78 -19.49 -15.13
CA GLU A 216 -3.60 -18.67 -14.23
C GLU A 216 -2.72 -17.70 -13.43
N LEU A 217 -1.60 -18.18 -12.89
CA LEU A 217 -0.63 -17.33 -12.21
C LEU A 217 -0.09 -16.21 -13.14
N ASP A 218 0.34 -16.58 -14.35
CA ASP A 218 0.85 -15.61 -15.30
C ASP A 218 -0.22 -14.57 -15.69
N ALA A 219 -1.48 -14.99 -15.90
CA ALA A 219 -2.60 -14.09 -16.19
C ALA A 219 -2.89 -13.11 -15.02
N LEU A 220 -2.84 -13.59 -13.77
CA LEU A 220 -2.99 -12.75 -12.58
C LEU A 220 -1.85 -11.73 -12.45
N LEU A 221 -0.61 -12.14 -12.71
CA LEU A 221 0.54 -11.26 -12.67
C LEU A 221 0.49 -10.19 -13.78
N ASP A 222 0.05 -10.54 -14.99
CA ASP A 222 -0.13 -9.58 -16.10
C ASP A 222 -1.18 -8.52 -15.75
N LEU A 223 -2.33 -8.93 -15.18
CA LEU A 223 -3.34 -7.99 -14.68
C LEU A 223 -2.78 -7.08 -13.58
N ALA A 224 -2.04 -7.65 -12.64
CA ALA A 224 -1.46 -6.88 -11.54
C ALA A 224 -0.45 -5.84 -12.02
N VAL A 225 0.39 -6.19 -12.99
CA VAL A 225 1.35 -5.24 -13.58
C VAL A 225 0.60 -4.11 -14.29
N GLY A 226 -0.43 -4.42 -15.09
CA GLY A 226 -1.27 -3.41 -15.73
C GLY A 226 -1.91 -2.46 -14.73
N GLY A 227 -2.56 -2.99 -13.69
CA GLY A 227 -3.17 -2.19 -12.63
C GLY A 227 -2.16 -1.34 -11.84
N ALA A 228 -0.95 -1.86 -11.61
CA ALA A 228 0.13 -1.12 -10.95
C ALA A 228 0.64 0.06 -11.80
N VAL A 229 0.67 -0.06 -13.13
CA VAL A 229 0.99 1.04 -14.04
C VAL A 229 -0.03 2.17 -13.91
N ASP A 230 -1.33 1.84 -13.92
CA ASP A 230 -2.40 2.83 -13.75
C ASP A 230 -2.33 3.51 -12.39
N LEU A 231 -2.11 2.76 -11.32
CA LEU A 231 -1.95 3.30 -9.97
C LEU A 231 -0.72 4.21 -9.84
N THR A 232 0.39 3.85 -10.48
CA THR A 232 1.60 4.68 -10.53
C THR A 232 1.34 6.00 -11.25
N ALA A 233 0.58 5.98 -12.33
CA ALA A 233 0.18 7.21 -13.03
C ALA A 233 -0.64 8.15 -12.13
N LEU A 234 -1.58 7.59 -11.36
CA LEU A 234 -2.36 8.36 -10.38
C LEU A 234 -1.51 8.92 -9.23
N GLN A 235 -0.52 8.17 -8.75
CA GLN A 235 0.45 8.65 -7.76
C GLN A 235 1.26 9.84 -8.31
N VAL A 236 1.76 9.74 -9.55
CA VAL A 236 2.49 10.83 -10.22
C VAL A 236 1.61 12.06 -10.37
N GLN A 237 0.36 11.89 -10.80
CA GLN A 237 -0.61 12.98 -10.91
C GLN A 237 -0.83 13.66 -9.56
N ALA A 238 -1.07 12.89 -8.51
CA ALA A 238 -1.25 13.41 -7.16
C ALA A 238 -0.01 14.14 -6.66
N LEU A 239 1.20 13.63 -6.89
CA LEU A 239 2.46 14.26 -6.45
C LEU A 239 2.83 15.50 -7.26
N SER A 240 2.20 15.74 -8.41
CA SER A 240 2.44 16.90 -9.28
C SER A 240 1.47 18.05 -9.04
N SER A 241 0.36 17.81 -8.31
CA SER A 241 -0.63 18.80 -7.88
C SER A 241 -0.20 19.43 -6.55
#